data_6ab43abf68f9eea91d75e74bab565838
#
_entry.id   6ab43abf68f9eea91d75e74bab565838
#
_cell.length_a   1.000
_cell.length_b   1.000
_cell.length_c   1.000
_cell.angle_alpha   90.00
_cell.angle_beta   90.00
_cell.angle_gamma   90.00
#
_symmetry.space_group_name_H-M   'P 1'
#
loop_
_entity.id
_entity.type
_entity.pdbx_description
1 polymer ?
#
loop_
_entity_poly.entity_id
_entity_poly.type
_entity_poly.pdbx_seq_one_letter_code
_entity_poly.pdbx_strand_id
1 'polypeptide(L)'
;MRPMRPSDAEDIYRAVQDPEIPKFTTLPADYPIDLAIEFANTRAAASFVNKTELVFVIEDAQLATAEYPYSNGFAGVMSLHTIDIPNHRAEIGYWLAKEARGHGICTKAAELI
;
A
#
# COMPACT_ATOMS: atom_id res chain seq x y z
N MET A 1 7.35 -7.95 0.99
CA MET A 1 6.79 -6.88 0.13
C MET A 1 7.07 -7.19 -1.33
N ARG A 2 6.24 -6.70 -2.19
CA ARG A 2 6.40 -6.83 -3.64
C ARG A 2 5.91 -5.58 -4.36
N PRO A 3 6.31 -5.36 -5.63
CA PRO A 3 5.75 -4.28 -6.42
C PRO A 3 4.24 -4.43 -6.59
N MET A 4 3.54 -3.30 -6.73
CA MET A 4 2.11 -3.29 -6.94
C MET A 4 1.76 -3.80 -8.33
N ARG A 5 0.65 -4.56 -8.42
CA ARG A 5 0.12 -5.13 -9.67
C ARG A 5 -1.29 -4.61 -9.93
N PRO A 6 -1.75 -4.62 -11.20
CA PRO A 6 -3.13 -4.24 -11.51
C PRO A 6 -4.18 -5.00 -10.71
N SER A 7 -3.94 -6.28 -10.42
CA SER A 7 -4.86 -7.10 -9.63
C SER A 7 -5.03 -6.65 -8.18
N ASP A 8 -4.20 -5.74 -7.70
CA ASP A 8 -4.30 -5.21 -6.34
C ASP A 8 -5.41 -4.16 -6.18
N ALA A 9 -5.95 -3.64 -7.27
CA ALA A 9 -6.91 -2.53 -7.23
C ALA A 9 -8.13 -2.81 -6.35
N GLU A 10 -8.70 -4.01 -6.42
CA GLU A 10 -9.88 -4.37 -5.64
C GLU A 10 -9.58 -4.40 -4.13
N ASP A 11 -8.48 -5.02 -3.75
CA ASP A 11 -8.07 -5.07 -2.33
C ASP A 11 -7.78 -3.68 -1.79
N ILE A 12 -7.11 -2.83 -2.57
CA ILE A 12 -6.85 -1.44 -2.20
C ILE A 12 -8.17 -0.70 -1.98
N TYR A 13 -9.09 -0.78 -2.95
CA TYR A 13 -10.37 -0.11 -2.86
C TYR A 13 -11.14 -0.51 -1.60
N ARG A 14 -11.21 -1.80 -1.32
CA ARG A 14 -11.93 -2.33 -0.17
C ARG A 14 -11.29 -1.92 1.15
N ALA A 15 -9.96 -1.98 1.22
CA ALA A 15 -9.24 -1.64 2.44
C ALA A 15 -9.33 -0.16 2.80
N VAL A 16 -9.28 0.74 1.81
CA VAL A 16 -9.29 2.19 2.07
C VAL A 16 -10.69 2.74 2.39
N GLN A 17 -11.72 1.92 2.36
CA GLN A 17 -13.05 2.32 2.84
C GLN A 17 -13.08 2.46 4.37
N ASP A 18 -12.11 1.92 5.09
CA ASP A 18 -11.96 2.12 6.53
C ASP A 18 -11.73 3.61 6.82
N PRO A 19 -12.59 4.27 7.63
CA PRO A 19 -12.47 5.70 7.88
C PRO A 19 -11.21 6.11 8.62
N GLU A 20 -10.52 5.19 9.26
CA GLU A 20 -9.25 5.50 9.93
C GLU A 20 -8.12 5.78 8.93
N ILE A 21 -8.20 5.24 7.72
CA ILE A 21 -7.16 5.45 6.70
C ILE A 21 -7.09 6.90 6.23
N PRO A 22 -8.20 7.55 5.79
CA PRO A 22 -8.15 8.96 5.42
C PRO A 22 -7.76 9.89 6.56
N LYS A 23 -8.03 9.51 7.81
CA LYS A 23 -7.68 10.31 8.99
C LYS A 23 -6.18 10.50 9.15
N PHE A 24 -5.40 9.48 8.83
CA PHE A 24 -3.96 9.44 9.10
C PHE A 24 -3.10 9.40 7.84
N THR A 25 -3.72 9.58 6.68
CA THR A 25 -3.04 9.60 5.39
C THR A 25 -3.58 10.75 4.55
N THR A 26 -3.00 10.93 3.35
CA THR A 26 -3.48 11.92 2.39
C THR A 26 -4.58 11.37 1.46
N LEU A 27 -5.04 10.14 1.70
CA LEU A 27 -6.08 9.54 0.86
C LEU A 27 -7.45 10.17 1.13
N PRO A 28 -8.28 10.36 0.08
CA PRO A 28 -9.62 10.94 0.27
C PRO A 28 -10.56 9.99 1.02
N ALA A 29 -11.51 10.57 1.77
CA ALA A 29 -12.46 9.81 2.56
C ALA A 29 -13.39 8.94 1.71
N ASP A 30 -13.78 9.42 0.54
CA ASP A 30 -14.65 8.68 -0.39
C ASP A 30 -13.82 8.16 -1.57
N TYR A 31 -12.88 7.27 -1.27
CA TYR A 31 -11.95 6.76 -2.27
C TYR A 31 -12.69 5.93 -3.32
N PRO A 32 -12.79 6.41 -4.58
CA PRO A 32 -13.53 5.66 -5.61
C PRO A 32 -12.69 4.53 -6.20
N ILE A 33 -13.38 3.51 -6.74
CA ILE A 33 -12.72 2.37 -7.38
C ILE A 33 -11.82 2.80 -8.54
N ASP A 34 -12.19 3.85 -9.26
CA ASP A 34 -11.42 4.35 -10.40
C ASP A 34 -10.03 4.83 -9.98
N LEU A 35 -9.89 5.44 -8.81
CA LEU A 35 -8.60 5.84 -8.28
C LEU A 35 -7.73 4.64 -7.90
N ALA A 36 -8.35 3.57 -7.38
CA ALA A 36 -7.62 2.35 -7.06
C ALA A 36 -7.11 1.67 -8.33
N ILE A 37 -7.93 1.63 -9.37
CA ILE A 37 -7.56 1.08 -10.67
C ILE A 37 -6.41 1.87 -11.28
N GLU A 38 -6.49 3.18 -11.30
CA GLU A 38 -5.44 4.04 -11.81
C GLU A 38 -4.14 3.88 -11.03
N PHE A 39 -4.22 3.86 -9.71
CA PHE A 39 -3.07 3.68 -8.84
C PHE A 39 -2.37 2.36 -9.14
N ALA A 40 -3.11 1.26 -9.16
CA ALA A 40 -2.54 -0.07 -9.34
C ALA A 40 -2.03 -0.31 -10.77
N ASN A 41 -2.71 0.25 -11.79
CA ASN A 41 -2.36 -0.01 -13.18
C ASN A 41 -1.32 0.93 -13.76
N THR A 42 -1.36 2.21 -13.38
CA THR A 42 -0.61 3.25 -14.08
C THR A 42 0.36 3.98 -13.18
N ARG A 43 -0.15 4.56 -12.10
CA ARG A 43 0.63 5.47 -11.26
C ARG A 43 1.82 4.78 -10.59
N ALA A 44 1.60 3.63 -10.00
CA ALA A 44 2.66 2.91 -9.28
C ALA A 44 3.79 2.49 -10.22
N ALA A 45 3.45 1.96 -11.39
CA ALA A 45 4.44 1.56 -12.38
C ALA A 45 5.21 2.76 -12.95
N ALA A 46 4.51 3.84 -13.30
CA ALA A 46 5.13 5.04 -13.84
C ALA A 46 6.07 5.69 -12.82
N SER A 47 5.65 5.78 -11.56
CA SER A 47 6.47 6.34 -10.49
C SER A 47 7.74 5.54 -10.26
N PHE A 48 7.65 4.23 -10.36
CA PHE A 48 8.80 3.32 -10.22
C PHE A 48 9.83 3.57 -11.33
N VAL A 49 9.37 3.66 -12.57
CA VAL A 49 10.23 3.92 -13.73
C VAL A 49 10.89 5.30 -13.62
N ASN A 50 10.13 6.32 -13.22
CA ASN A 50 10.61 7.69 -13.11
C ASN A 50 11.39 7.98 -11.84
N LYS A 51 11.47 7.01 -10.92
CA LYS A 51 12.16 7.16 -9.63
C LYS A 51 11.60 8.29 -8.76
N THR A 52 10.32 8.61 -8.93
CA THR A 52 9.63 9.61 -8.13
C THR A 52 9.07 9.03 -6.85
N GLU A 53 8.70 7.75 -6.90
CA GLU A 53 8.09 7.05 -5.79
C GLU A 53 8.29 5.56 -5.98
N LEU A 54 8.56 4.84 -4.90
CA LEU A 54 8.60 3.38 -4.90
C LEU A 54 7.44 2.87 -4.05
N VAL A 55 6.50 2.18 -4.68
CA VAL A 55 5.28 1.71 -4.02
C VAL A 55 5.28 0.19 -3.97
N PHE A 56 5.11 -0.34 -2.76
CA PHE A 56 5.09 -1.78 -2.52
C PHE A 56 3.78 -2.20 -1.86
N VAL A 57 3.30 -3.38 -2.24
CA VAL A 57 2.22 -4.05 -1.53
C VAL A 57 2.83 -4.90 -0.43
N ILE A 58 2.23 -4.84 0.75
CA ILE A 58 2.60 -5.67 1.89
C ILE A 58 1.68 -6.87 1.91
N GLU A 59 2.26 -8.07 1.87
CA GLU A 59 1.54 -9.33 1.98
C GLU A 59 2.11 -10.15 3.15
N ASP A 60 1.22 -10.84 3.86
CA ASP A 60 1.61 -11.81 4.88
C ASP A 60 0.80 -13.09 4.65
N ALA A 61 1.50 -14.16 4.28
CA ALA A 61 0.87 -15.44 3.99
C ALA A 61 0.09 -16.00 5.20
N GLN A 62 0.49 -15.64 6.41
CA GLN A 62 -0.21 -16.09 7.63
C GLN A 62 -1.61 -15.48 7.74
N LEU A 63 -1.87 -14.35 7.09
CA LEU A 63 -3.20 -13.74 7.05
C LEU A 63 -4.12 -14.41 6.03
N ALA A 64 -3.58 -15.16 5.09
CA ALA A 64 -4.35 -15.73 3.97
C ALA A 64 -5.17 -16.95 4.42
N THR A 65 -6.11 -16.72 5.33
CA THR A 65 -7.06 -17.74 5.80
C THR A 65 -8.38 -17.60 5.05
N ALA A 66 -9.28 -18.59 5.19
CA ALA A 66 -10.58 -18.56 4.53
C ALA A 66 -11.45 -17.37 4.97
N GLU A 67 -11.22 -16.84 6.15
CA GLU A 67 -11.99 -15.74 6.71
C GLU A 67 -11.41 -14.35 6.39
N TYR A 68 -10.17 -14.31 5.89
CA TYR A 68 -9.51 -13.05 5.59
C TYR A 68 -10.08 -12.44 4.30
N PRO A 69 -10.53 -11.17 4.33
CA PRO A 69 -11.31 -10.60 3.23
C PRO A 69 -10.51 -10.21 2.00
N TYR A 70 -9.17 -10.21 2.06
CA TYR A 70 -8.33 -9.77 0.96
C TYR A 70 -7.54 -10.91 0.36
N SER A 71 -7.10 -10.71 -0.91
CA SER A 71 -6.39 -11.76 -1.67
C SER A 71 -4.97 -11.98 -1.15
N ASN A 72 -4.56 -13.23 -1.04
CA ASN A 72 -3.17 -13.64 -0.79
C ASN A 72 -2.53 -13.01 0.47
N GLY A 73 -3.33 -12.67 1.47
CA GLY A 73 -2.82 -12.04 2.68
C GLY A 73 -2.44 -10.58 2.47
N PHE A 74 -3.09 -9.87 1.54
CA PHE A 74 -2.89 -8.44 1.35
C PHE A 74 -3.07 -7.70 2.67
N ALA A 75 -2.04 -6.98 3.09
CA ALA A 75 -2.04 -6.29 4.38
C ALA A 75 -2.09 -4.76 4.24
N GLY A 76 -1.57 -4.22 3.16
CA GLY A 76 -1.53 -2.77 2.96
C GLY A 76 -0.53 -2.34 1.91
N VAL A 77 -0.18 -1.07 1.98
CA VAL A 77 0.74 -0.43 1.03
C VAL A 77 1.80 0.35 1.80
N MET A 78 3.04 0.25 1.35
CA MET A 78 4.15 1.04 1.87
C MET A 78 4.89 1.68 0.71
N SER A 79 5.28 2.93 0.86
CA SER A 79 5.99 3.65 -0.19
C SER A 79 7.17 4.44 0.34
N LEU A 80 8.17 4.62 -0.53
CA LEU A 80 9.17 5.67 -0.40
C LEU A 80 8.78 6.75 -1.39
N HIS A 81 8.61 7.96 -0.91
CA HIS A 81 8.26 9.11 -1.75
C HIS A 81 9.13 10.31 -1.41
N THR A 82 8.97 11.40 -2.16
CA THR A 82 9.81 12.58 -1.99
C THR A 82 11.30 12.20 -2.07
N ILE A 83 11.63 11.40 -3.08
CA ILE A 83 12.97 10.83 -3.23
C ILE A 83 13.95 11.91 -3.67
N ASP A 84 15.01 12.10 -2.87
CA ASP A 84 16.09 13.06 -3.12
C ASP A 84 17.40 12.28 -3.16
N ILE A 85 17.78 11.83 -4.35
CA ILE A 85 18.96 10.98 -4.53
C ILE A 85 20.24 11.70 -4.13
N PRO A 86 20.50 12.98 -4.53
CA PRO A 86 21.72 13.68 -4.13
C PRO A 86 21.94 13.75 -2.62
N ASN A 87 20.88 13.88 -1.83
CA ASN A 87 20.96 14.00 -0.39
C ASN A 87 20.66 12.68 0.34
N HIS A 88 20.48 11.59 -0.37
CA HIS A 88 20.16 10.27 0.19
C HIS A 88 18.98 10.31 1.14
N ARG A 89 17.89 11.00 0.75
CA ARG A 89 16.68 11.15 1.56
C ARG A 89 15.44 10.66 0.83
N ALA A 90 14.51 10.12 1.60
CA ALA A 90 13.16 9.81 1.15
C ALA A 90 12.23 9.78 2.35
N GLU A 91 10.93 9.91 2.09
CA GLU A 91 9.92 9.78 3.12
C GLU A 91 9.24 8.42 2.99
N ILE A 92 8.91 7.79 4.13
CA ILE A 92 8.16 6.55 4.16
C ILE A 92 6.70 6.87 4.45
N GLY A 93 5.82 6.41 3.55
CA GLY A 93 4.38 6.44 3.78
C GLY A 93 3.83 5.03 3.83
N TYR A 94 2.81 4.78 4.65
CA TYR A 94 2.20 3.46 4.71
C TYR A 94 0.80 3.51 5.27
N TRP A 95 0.02 2.48 4.95
CA TRP A 95 -1.23 2.19 5.63
C TRP A 95 -1.47 0.69 5.62
N LEU A 96 -2.19 0.20 6.61
CA LEU A 96 -2.56 -1.20 6.73
C LEU A 96 -4.07 -1.34 6.71
N ALA A 97 -4.55 -2.40 6.08
CA ALA A 97 -5.94 -2.82 6.20
C ALA A 97 -6.26 -3.07 7.68
N LYS A 98 -7.47 -2.73 8.09
CA LYS A 98 -7.92 -2.88 9.48
C LYS A 98 -7.64 -4.28 10.02
N GLU A 99 -7.91 -5.30 9.21
CA GLU A 99 -7.77 -6.70 9.59
C GLU A 99 -6.32 -7.15 9.73
N ALA A 100 -5.38 -6.37 9.20
CA ALA A 100 -3.95 -6.68 9.27
C ALA A 100 -3.25 -6.01 10.45
N ARG A 101 -3.91 -5.10 11.15
CA ARG A 101 -3.31 -4.35 12.25
C ARG A 101 -3.11 -5.23 13.50
N GLY A 102 -2.13 -4.87 14.31
CA GLY A 102 -1.86 -5.57 15.56
C GLY A 102 -1.01 -6.83 15.42
N HIS A 103 -0.41 -7.07 14.25
CA HIS A 103 0.42 -8.25 13.97
C HIS A 103 1.91 -7.92 13.80
N GLY A 104 2.32 -6.67 14.04
CA GLY A 104 3.71 -6.25 13.84
C GLY A 104 4.15 -6.17 12.38
N ILE A 105 3.21 -6.21 11.44
CA ILE A 105 3.51 -6.26 10.00
C ILE A 105 4.19 -4.99 9.52
N CYS A 106 3.74 -3.83 9.99
CA CYS A 106 4.32 -2.54 9.59
C CYS A 106 5.80 -2.44 9.97
N THR A 107 6.16 -2.88 11.17
CA THR A 107 7.54 -2.89 11.63
C THR A 107 8.41 -3.77 10.76
N LYS A 108 7.94 -4.97 10.46
CA LYS A 108 8.67 -5.90 9.58
C LYS A 108 8.83 -5.35 8.17
N ALA A 109 7.79 -4.71 7.62
CA ALA A 109 7.84 -4.11 6.30
C ALA A 109 8.85 -2.96 6.26
N ALA A 110 8.87 -2.11 7.27
CA ALA A 110 9.81 -1.00 7.36
C ALA A 110 11.27 -1.47 7.40
N GLU A 111 11.53 -2.60 8.03
CA GLU A 111 12.87 -3.20 8.06
C GLU A 111 13.33 -3.69 6.68
N LEU A 112 12.39 -4.05 5.81
CA LEU A 112 12.70 -4.55 4.46
C LEU A 112 12.92 -3.43 3.44
N ILE A 113 12.40 -2.24 3.70
CA ILE A 113 12.50 -1.15 2.75
C ILE A 113 13.80 -0.36 2.89
#